data_d96ef5794a2079fc6a53b8bb2a53673f
#
_entry.id   d96ef5794a2079fc6a53b8bb2a53673f
#
_cell.length_a   1.000
_cell.length_b   1.000
_cell.length_c   1.000
_cell.angle_alpha   90.00
_cell.angle_beta   90.00
_cell.angle_gamma   90.00
#
_symmetry.space_group_name_H-M   'P 1'
#
loop_
_entity.id
_entity.type
_entity.pdbx_description
1 polymer ?
#
loop_
_entity_poly.entity_id
_entity_poly.type
_entity_poly.pdbx_seq_one_letter_code
_entity_poly.pdbx_strand_id
1 'polypeptide(L)'
;GAEKMAVAKAAGADHVFDASGDITAQVRALGGADVVYDPVGGDAFTAAMRATNREGRIVVIGFASGNVPQVPANHLLVKNITLIGFYWGGYLKFNPTALTDSMGDLLDWYAAGRLQPHVSHVLPLDQAADALELLRSRKRTGKVVVTP
;
A
#
# COMPACT_ATOMS: atom_id res chain seq x y z
N GLY A 1 -9.48 11.12 0.22
CA GLY A 1 -10.53 11.95 -0.35
C GLY A 1 -11.29 11.24 -1.46
N ALA A 2 -12.45 11.75 -1.87
CA ALA A 2 -13.42 11.08 -2.74
C ALA A 2 -12.85 10.54 -4.05
N GLU A 3 -12.00 11.30 -4.73
CA GLU A 3 -11.39 10.90 -6.01
C GLU A 3 -10.52 9.62 -5.85
N LYS A 4 -9.67 9.57 -4.83
CA LYS A 4 -8.82 8.39 -4.57
C LYS A 4 -9.64 7.17 -4.14
N MET A 5 -10.74 7.39 -3.41
CA MET A 5 -11.68 6.31 -3.06
C MET A 5 -12.38 5.76 -4.30
N ALA A 6 -12.78 6.65 -5.25
CA ALA A 6 -13.37 6.22 -6.51
C ALA A 6 -12.41 5.35 -7.34
N VAL A 7 -11.12 5.74 -7.41
CA VAL A 7 -10.08 4.95 -8.08
C VAL A 7 -9.90 3.58 -7.41
N ALA A 8 -9.80 3.54 -6.08
CA ALA A 8 -9.66 2.27 -5.35
C ALA A 8 -10.87 1.35 -5.58
N LYS A 9 -12.08 1.91 -5.60
CA LYS A 9 -13.30 1.16 -5.89
C LYS A 9 -13.32 0.61 -7.32
N ALA A 10 -12.93 1.44 -8.30
CA ALA A 10 -12.83 1.03 -9.70
C ALA A 10 -11.75 -0.04 -9.93
N ALA A 11 -10.69 -0.03 -9.10
CA ALA A 11 -9.65 -1.06 -9.13
C ALA A 11 -10.05 -2.38 -8.44
N GLY A 12 -11.29 -2.50 -7.95
CA GLY A 12 -11.84 -3.75 -7.42
C GLY A 12 -11.88 -3.84 -5.89
N ALA A 13 -11.65 -2.76 -5.15
CA ALA A 13 -11.83 -2.79 -3.69
C ALA A 13 -13.31 -2.95 -3.33
N ASP A 14 -13.64 -3.94 -2.50
CA ASP A 14 -15.02 -4.16 -2.03
C ASP A 14 -15.49 -3.02 -1.11
N HIS A 15 -14.59 -2.51 -0.28
CA HIS A 15 -14.84 -1.40 0.64
C HIS A 15 -13.71 -0.37 0.55
N VAL A 16 -14.07 0.89 0.62
CA VAL A 16 -13.12 2.02 0.64
C VAL A 16 -13.53 2.99 1.75
N PHE A 17 -12.55 3.51 2.46
CA PHE A 17 -12.78 4.42 3.58
C PHE A 17 -11.97 5.70 3.42
N ASP A 18 -12.51 6.82 3.88
CA ASP A 18 -11.72 8.03 4.00
C ASP A 18 -10.73 7.89 5.16
N ALA A 19 -9.45 8.15 4.87
CA ALA A 19 -8.38 8.01 5.85
C ALA A 19 -8.46 9.02 7.01
N SER A 20 -9.28 10.05 6.91
CA SER A 20 -9.56 11.01 7.99
C SER A 20 -10.57 10.51 9.01
N GLY A 21 -11.29 9.42 8.70
CA GLY A 21 -12.27 8.81 9.59
C GLY A 21 -11.67 7.80 10.57
N ASP A 22 -12.51 7.22 11.44
CA ASP A 22 -12.11 6.12 12.31
C ASP A 22 -12.01 4.81 11.53
N ILE A 23 -10.83 4.56 10.95
CA ILE A 23 -10.52 3.34 10.18
C ILE A 23 -10.71 2.09 11.04
N THR A 24 -10.34 2.14 12.34
CA THR A 24 -10.50 1.00 13.23
C THR A 24 -11.96 0.58 13.35
N ALA A 25 -12.84 1.54 13.62
CA ALA A 25 -14.27 1.27 13.76
C ALA A 25 -14.88 0.78 12.45
N GLN A 26 -14.54 1.41 11.33
CA GLN A 26 -15.07 1.06 10.01
C GLN A 26 -14.66 -0.36 9.59
N VAL A 27 -13.39 -0.73 9.76
CA VAL A 27 -12.91 -2.08 9.43
C VAL A 27 -13.51 -3.13 10.36
N ARG A 28 -13.63 -2.83 11.67
CA ARG A 28 -14.27 -3.74 12.63
C ARG A 28 -15.73 -3.99 12.33
N ALA A 29 -16.47 -2.99 11.82
CA ALA A 29 -17.85 -3.15 11.42
C ALA A 29 -18.02 -4.15 10.27
N LEU A 30 -16.97 -4.40 9.49
CA LEU A 30 -16.91 -5.44 8.44
C LEU A 30 -16.41 -6.80 8.94
N GLY A 31 -16.16 -6.96 10.24
CA GLY A 31 -15.63 -8.20 10.81
C GLY A 31 -14.12 -8.17 11.10
N GLY A 32 -13.46 -7.02 10.92
CA GLY A 32 -12.01 -6.88 11.10
C GLY A 32 -11.19 -7.23 9.86
N ALA A 33 -9.89 -7.35 10.02
CA ALA A 33 -8.96 -7.70 8.95
C ALA A 33 -8.09 -8.90 9.34
N ASP A 34 -8.03 -9.92 8.50
CA ASP A 34 -7.17 -11.09 8.71
C ASP A 34 -5.76 -10.86 8.17
N VAL A 35 -5.65 -10.04 7.12
CA VAL A 35 -4.37 -9.65 6.52
C VAL A 35 -4.35 -8.14 6.28
N VAL A 36 -3.29 -7.50 6.73
CA VAL A 36 -3.02 -6.08 6.48
C VAL A 36 -1.75 -5.94 5.66
N TYR A 37 -1.83 -5.14 4.59
CA TYR A 37 -0.69 -4.72 3.79
C TYR A 37 -0.47 -3.22 4.04
N ASP A 38 0.59 -2.85 4.78
CA ASP A 38 0.80 -1.47 5.23
C ASP A 38 2.04 -0.82 4.60
N PRO A 39 1.86 0.07 3.61
CA PRO A 39 2.93 0.90 3.07
C PRO A 39 3.03 2.28 3.76
N VAL A 40 2.20 2.57 4.74
CA VAL A 40 1.99 3.93 5.29
C VAL A 40 2.68 4.14 6.62
N GLY A 41 2.54 3.21 7.55
CA GLY A 41 3.05 3.36 8.92
C GLY A 41 2.27 4.38 9.76
N GLY A 42 2.90 4.87 10.83
CA GLY A 42 2.31 5.89 11.72
C GLY A 42 0.95 5.51 12.30
N ASP A 43 0.03 6.46 12.32
CA ASP A 43 -1.32 6.25 12.87
C ASP A 43 -2.15 5.24 12.08
N ALA A 44 -1.93 5.15 10.77
CA ALA A 44 -2.59 4.15 9.92
C ALA A 44 -2.22 2.72 10.33
N PHE A 45 -0.94 2.47 10.64
CA PHE A 45 -0.49 1.18 11.19
C PHE A 45 -1.15 0.89 12.55
N THR A 46 -1.21 1.90 13.43
CA THR A 46 -1.84 1.75 14.75
C THR A 46 -3.33 1.39 14.63
N ALA A 47 -4.05 2.06 13.74
CA ALA A 47 -5.45 1.75 13.45
C ALA A 47 -5.63 0.34 12.87
N ALA A 48 -4.78 -0.03 11.89
CA ALA A 48 -4.78 -1.35 11.27
C ALA A 48 -4.51 -2.46 12.30
N MET A 49 -3.50 -2.31 13.18
CA MET A 49 -3.19 -3.29 14.23
C MET A 49 -4.37 -3.49 15.19
N ARG A 50 -5.09 -2.40 15.53
CA ARG A 50 -6.30 -2.49 16.36
C ARG A 50 -7.42 -3.25 15.63
N ALA A 51 -7.58 -3.04 14.33
CA ALA A 51 -8.61 -3.67 13.51
C ALA A 51 -8.27 -5.10 13.07
N THR A 52 -7.00 -5.52 13.17
CA THR A 52 -6.56 -6.87 12.82
C THR A 52 -7.18 -7.90 13.76
N ASN A 53 -7.70 -8.97 13.21
CA ASN A 53 -8.30 -10.10 13.92
C ASN A 53 -7.25 -10.91 14.69
N ARG A 54 -7.72 -11.82 15.55
CA ARG A 54 -6.85 -12.82 16.17
C ARG A 54 -6.23 -13.71 15.09
N GLU A 55 -4.96 -14.10 15.28
CA GLU A 55 -4.18 -14.91 14.32
C GLU A 55 -3.96 -14.21 12.97
N GLY A 56 -4.32 -12.92 12.86
CA GLY A 56 -4.12 -12.11 11.67
C GLY A 56 -2.66 -11.78 11.40
N ARG A 57 -2.39 -11.25 10.22
CA ARG A 57 -1.04 -10.90 9.76
C ARG A 57 -0.97 -9.45 9.31
N ILE A 58 0.11 -8.78 9.68
CA ILE A 58 0.41 -7.42 9.21
C ILE A 58 1.73 -7.46 8.46
N VAL A 59 1.70 -7.10 7.18
CA VAL A 59 2.89 -7.01 6.32
C VAL A 59 3.31 -5.54 6.23
N VAL A 60 4.47 -5.22 6.80
CA VAL A 60 5.05 -3.88 6.79
C VAL A 60 5.85 -3.70 5.50
N ILE A 61 5.40 -2.79 4.64
CA ILE A 61 5.98 -2.53 3.32
C ILE A 61 6.78 -1.23 3.30
N GLY A 62 6.36 -0.23 4.09
CA GLY A 62 7.01 1.08 4.09
C GLY A 62 6.38 2.07 5.06
N PHE A 63 6.87 3.30 5.02
CA PHE A 63 6.50 4.34 5.97
C PHE A 63 6.22 5.67 5.23
N ALA A 64 5.24 5.64 4.30
CA ALA A 64 4.90 6.82 3.49
C ALA A 64 4.35 7.99 4.31
N SER A 65 3.94 7.78 5.56
CA SER A 65 3.63 8.84 6.52
C SER A 65 4.86 9.62 7.01
N GLY A 66 6.08 9.05 6.87
CA GLY A 66 7.31 9.54 7.47
C GLY A 66 7.53 9.05 8.91
N ASN A 67 6.57 8.35 9.51
CA ASN A 67 6.64 7.89 10.90
C ASN A 67 6.73 6.36 10.97
N VAL A 68 7.83 5.87 11.53
CA VAL A 68 8.02 4.43 11.79
C VAL A 68 7.26 4.09 13.09
N PRO A 69 6.28 3.17 13.04
CA PRO A 69 5.49 2.84 14.20
C PRO A 69 6.30 2.06 15.23
N GLN A 70 6.06 2.33 16.52
CA GLN A 70 6.51 1.48 17.60
C GLN A 70 5.46 0.40 17.84
N VAL A 71 5.89 -0.85 17.84
CA VAL A 71 4.97 -2.00 17.95
C VAL A 71 4.95 -2.50 19.39
N PRO A 72 3.84 -2.29 20.13
CA PRO A 72 3.72 -2.81 21.48
C PRO A 72 3.51 -4.33 21.44
N ALA A 73 4.52 -5.09 21.91
CA ALA A 73 4.55 -6.56 21.83
C ALA A 73 3.36 -7.24 22.55
N ASN A 74 2.81 -6.59 23.58
CA ASN A 74 1.61 -7.08 24.27
C ASN A 74 0.38 -7.15 23.35
N HIS A 75 0.25 -6.25 22.37
CA HIS A 75 -0.85 -6.32 21.40
C HIS A 75 -0.70 -7.53 20.46
N LEU A 76 0.55 -7.87 20.08
CA LEU A 76 0.82 -9.08 19.29
C LEU A 76 0.46 -10.32 20.10
N LEU A 77 0.90 -10.36 21.36
CA LEU A 77 0.69 -11.49 22.27
C LEU A 77 -0.81 -11.81 22.48
N VAL A 78 -1.63 -10.80 22.85
CA VAL A 78 -3.04 -11.04 23.22
C VAL A 78 -3.94 -11.43 22.05
N LYS A 79 -3.49 -11.18 20.82
CA LYS A 79 -4.22 -11.52 19.60
C LYS A 79 -3.56 -12.62 18.77
N ASN A 80 -2.37 -13.08 19.12
CA ASN A 80 -1.53 -13.97 18.31
C ASN A 80 -1.28 -13.42 16.89
N ILE A 81 -1.04 -12.09 16.77
CA ILE A 81 -0.80 -11.44 15.48
C ILE A 81 0.64 -11.72 15.02
N THR A 82 0.80 -12.05 13.74
CA THR A 82 2.10 -12.11 13.09
C THR A 82 2.44 -10.79 12.41
N LEU A 83 3.58 -10.20 12.76
CA LEU A 83 4.13 -9.02 12.09
C LEU A 83 5.26 -9.44 11.17
N ILE A 84 5.16 -9.09 9.88
CA ILE A 84 6.09 -9.48 8.82
C ILE A 84 6.70 -8.22 8.23
N GLY A 85 8.02 -8.07 8.31
CA GLY A 85 8.75 -7.06 7.55
C GLY A 85 8.98 -7.55 6.12
N PHE A 86 8.66 -6.74 5.13
CA PHE A 86 8.87 -7.08 3.73
C PHE A 86 9.51 -5.92 2.96
N TYR A 87 10.81 -6.06 2.70
CA TYR A 87 11.56 -5.14 1.86
C TYR A 87 11.93 -5.82 0.53
N TRP A 88 11.02 -5.71 -0.46
CA TRP A 88 11.17 -6.39 -1.75
C TRP A 88 12.47 -6.02 -2.47
N GLY A 89 12.85 -4.74 -2.53
CA GLY A 89 14.12 -4.30 -3.15
C GLY A 89 15.37 -4.84 -2.46
N GLY A 90 15.29 -5.21 -1.18
CA GLY A 90 16.38 -5.82 -0.43
C GLY A 90 16.78 -7.20 -0.97
N TYR A 91 15.84 -7.92 -1.58
CA TYR A 91 16.07 -9.23 -2.18
C TYR A 91 17.17 -9.22 -3.23
N LEU A 92 17.42 -8.07 -3.88
CA LEU A 92 18.52 -7.94 -4.84
C LEU A 92 19.87 -8.34 -4.25
N LYS A 93 20.06 -8.16 -2.94
CA LYS A 93 21.35 -8.44 -2.26
C LYS A 93 21.47 -9.86 -1.74
N PHE A 94 20.40 -10.49 -1.27
CA PHE A 94 20.48 -11.78 -0.60
C PHE A 94 19.73 -12.92 -1.31
N ASN A 95 18.78 -12.60 -2.20
CA ASN A 95 18.10 -13.58 -3.04
C ASN A 95 17.60 -12.92 -4.33
N PRO A 96 18.52 -12.55 -5.25
CA PRO A 96 18.16 -11.82 -6.48
C PRO A 96 17.18 -12.60 -7.37
N THR A 97 17.26 -13.93 -7.39
CA THR A 97 16.36 -14.77 -8.18
C THR A 97 14.90 -14.58 -7.79
N ALA A 98 14.59 -14.55 -6.49
CA ALA A 98 13.22 -14.31 -6.05
C ALA A 98 12.67 -12.95 -6.51
N LEU A 99 13.54 -11.93 -6.62
CA LEU A 99 13.15 -10.61 -7.14
C LEU A 99 12.94 -10.65 -8.65
N THR A 100 13.84 -11.27 -9.42
CA THR A 100 13.73 -11.33 -10.88
C THR A 100 12.57 -12.20 -11.33
N ASP A 101 12.32 -13.33 -10.68
CA ASP A 101 11.19 -14.21 -10.97
C ASP A 101 9.86 -13.48 -10.68
N SER A 102 9.74 -12.84 -9.52
CA SER A 102 8.58 -12.01 -9.17
C SER A 102 8.35 -10.88 -10.20
N MET A 103 9.42 -10.26 -10.72
CA MET A 103 9.29 -9.25 -11.76
C MET A 103 8.82 -9.86 -13.09
N GLY A 104 9.32 -11.04 -13.44
CA GLY A 104 8.84 -11.81 -14.59
C GLY A 104 7.33 -12.08 -14.51
N ASP A 105 6.88 -12.62 -13.39
CA ASP A 105 5.45 -12.87 -13.14
C ASP A 105 4.59 -11.60 -13.28
N LEU A 106 5.06 -10.47 -12.74
CA LEU A 106 4.35 -9.19 -12.84
C LEU A 106 4.23 -8.70 -14.30
N LEU A 107 5.29 -8.85 -15.09
CA LEU A 107 5.28 -8.49 -16.51
C LEU A 107 4.36 -9.41 -17.32
N ASP A 108 4.35 -10.70 -17.03
CA ASP A 108 3.44 -11.67 -17.66
C ASP A 108 1.97 -11.37 -17.30
N TRP A 109 1.70 -11.00 -16.04
CA TRP A 109 0.35 -10.59 -15.64
C TRP A 109 -0.09 -9.29 -16.32
N TYR A 110 0.83 -8.35 -16.49
CA TYR A 110 0.55 -7.13 -17.25
C TYR A 110 0.25 -7.42 -18.72
N ALA A 111 1.09 -8.23 -19.38
CA ALA A 111 0.89 -8.62 -20.77
C ALA A 111 -0.43 -9.38 -21.00
N ALA A 112 -0.84 -10.21 -20.02
CA ALA A 112 -2.10 -10.93 -20.03
C ALA A 112 -3.32 -10.08 -19.64
N GLY A 113 -3.16 -8.78 -19.34
CA GLY A 113 -4.23 -7.89 -18.90
C GLY A 113 -4.73 -8.15 -17.47
N ARG A 114 -4.05 -9.01 -16.72
CA ARG A 114 -4.41 -9.37 -15.33
C ARG A 114 -3.95 -8.32 -14.31
N LEU A 115 -2.95 -7.50 -14.67
CA LEU A 115 -2.43 -6.40 -13.88
C LEU A 115 -2.55 -5.11 -14.70
N GLN A 116 -3.28 -4.14 -14.17
CA GLN A 116 -3.50 -2.85 -14.84
C GLN A 116 -3.10 -1.70 -13.89
N PRO A 117 -1.85 -1.20 -13.97
CA PRO A 117 -1.42 -0.07 -13.16
C PRO A 117 -2.24 1.18 -13.49
N HIS A 118 -2.78 1.84 -12.48
CA HIS A 118 -3.47 3.11 -12.66
C HIS A 118 -2.47 4.24 -12.93
N VAL A 119 -2.40 4.70 -14.18
CA VAL A 119 -1.63 5.88 -14.59
C VAL A 119 -2.57 7.08 -14.60
N SER A 120 -2.32 8.06 -13.73
CA SER A 120 -3.15 9.25 -13.61
C SER A 120 -2.71 10.41 -14.50
N HIS A 121 -1.40 10.47 -14.81
CA HIS A 121 -0.82 11.54 -15.63
C HIS A 121 0.28 10.99 -16.52
N VAL A 122 0.32 11.48 -17.75
CA VAL A 122 1.43 11.28 -18.69
C VAL A 122 1.85 12.68 -19.15
N LEU A 123 3.12 13.04 -18.95
CA LEU A 123 3.68 14.33 -19.31
C LEU A 123 4.90 14.11 -20.21
N PRO A 124 5.21 15.03 -21.13
CA PRO A 124 6.44 15.00 -21.89
C PRO A 124 7.65 15.35 -21.01
N LEU A 125 8.85 15.01 -21.46
CA LEU A 125 10.07 15.17 -20.67
C LEU A 125 10.37 16.62 -20.30
N ASP A 126 10.02 17.58 -21.12
CA ASP A 126 10.18 19.01 -20.84
C ASP A 126 9.29 19.50 -19.67
N GLN A 127 8.26 18.75 -19.31
CA GLN A 127 7.40 19.00 -18.16
C GLN A 127 7.74 18.11 -16.95
N ALA A 128 8.93 17.53 -16.88
CA ALA A 128 9.34 16.68 -15.75
C ALA A 128 9.27 17.39 -14.39
N ALA A 129 9.52 18.72 -14.35
CA ALA A 129 9.37 19.51 -13.13
C ALA A 129 7.91 19.54 -12.63
N ASP A 130 6.95 19.68 -13.53
CA ASP A 130 5.51 19.65 -13.20
C ASP A 130 5.09 18.27 -12.71
N ALA A 131 5.65 17.20 -13.31
CA ALA A 131 5.44 15.83 -12.85
C ALA A 131 5.91 15.64 -11.38
N LEU A 132 7.07 16.18 -11.02
CA LEU A 132 7.56 16.14 -9.65
C LEU A 132 6.69 16.97 -8.70
N GLU A 133 6.18 18.11 -9.14
CA GLU A 133 5.26 18.93 -8.34
C GLU A 133 3.93 18.22 -8.07
N LEU A 134 3.38 17.48 -9.03
CA LEU A 134 2.20 16.63 -8.82
C LEU A 134 2.45 15.57 -7.72
N LEU A 135 3.65 14.99 -7.67
CA LEU A 135 4.03 14.06 -6.63
C LEU A 135 4.11 14.75 -5.26
N ARG A 136 4.78 15.90 -5.19
CA ARG A 136 5.00 16.68 -3.97
C ARG A 136 3.70 17.19 -3.37
N SER A 137 2.81 17.72 -4.20
CA SER A 137 1.51 18.27 -3.79
C SER A 137 0.46 17.20 -3.46
N ARG A 138 0.77 15.90 -3.66
CA ARG A 138 -0.15 14.75 -3.46
C ARG A 138 -1.46 14.84 -4.26
N LYS A 139 -1.47 15.62 -5.34
CA LYS A 139 -2.66 15.80 -6.21
C LYS A 139 -2.92 14.63 -7.16
N ARG A 140 -1.98 13.70 -7.27
CA ARG A 140 -2.12 12.51 -8.13
C ARG A 140 -3.01 11.44 -7.49
N THR A 141 -3.71 10.70 -8.33
CA THR A 141 -4.48 9.50 -7.93
C THR A 141 -3.79 8.18 -8.29
N GLY A 142 -2.78 8.22 -9.16
CA GLY A 142 -2.05 7.06 -9.65
C GLY A 142 -0.59 7.35 -9.95
N LYS A 143 -0.01 6.58 -10.87
CA LYS A 143 1.35 6.83 -11.35
C LYS A 143 1.39 8.08 -12.23
N VAL A 144 2.49 8.82 -12.12
CA VAL A 144 2.84 9.90 -13.03
C VAL A 144 3.98 9.39 -13.91
N VAL A 145 3.78 9.39 -15.21
CA VAL A 145 4.73 8.90 -16.21
C VAL A 145 5.26 10.09 -17.01
N VAL A 146 6.56 10.11 -17.25
CA VAL A 146 7.20 11.06 -18.14
C VAL A 146 7.69 10.31 -19.37
N THR A 147 7.35 10.82 -20.55
CA THR A 147 7.73 10.23 -21.84
C THR A 147 8.69 11.14 -22.58
N PRO A 148 9.61 10.58 -23.41
CA PRO A 148 10.47 11.34 -24.31
C PRO A 148 9.71 12.26 -25.27
#